data_a995e8ba2aa0be843da1079d0c68359f
#
_entry.id   a995e8ba2aa0be843da1079d0c68359f
#
_cell.length_a   1.000
_cell.length_b   1.000
_cell.length_c   1.000
_cell.angle_alpha   90.00
_cell.angle_beta   90.00
_cell.angle_gamma   90.00
#
_symmetry.space_group_name_H-M   'P 1'
#
loop_
_entity.id
_entity.type
_entity.pdbx_description
1 polymer ?
#
loop_
_entity_poly.entity_id
_entity_poly.type
_entity_poly.pdbx_seq_one_letter_code
_entity_poly.pdbx_strand_id
1 'polypeptide(L)'
;MRVFQGKLAFRILPILACAFLWGAILAPQLSYADKKQELPSVRWTAGAPGCTFERTDDGHYRWTMIGNDLRVALMVDSQELSKSRHRFYQLLGMFVSVTYTGQDKFDFPADVRLDFVRHHDVLEGYEDPSELSNKLQNDVDTKIFETERQIKKNPNTSVEKTARLRVYQKEAAEFIEFLSTQTLDPNTVTLTPGNPEAHGWVLYKTSNKWIGPWKEREDFIVSVWMKDKIWQFPISLPPVEGDLILRKPSE
;
A
#
# COMPACT_ATOMS: atom_id res chain seq x y z
N MET A 1 -64.07 16.37 28.51
CA MET A 1 -65.34 17.14 28.28
C MET A 1 -65.21 17.89 27.00
N ARG A 2 -66.17 17.68 26.11
CA ARG A 2 -66.51 18.23 24.79
C ARG A 2 -65.83 17.52 23.58
N VAL A 3 -66.63 16.65 23.12
CA VAL A 3 -66.99 16.09 21.84
C VAL A 3 -67.40 17.20 20.86
N PHE A 4 -66.93 17.13 19.64
CA PHE A 4 -67.72 17.59 18.50
C PHE A 4 -67.49 16.70 17.30
N GLN A 5 -68.60 16.04 16.92
CA GLN A 5 -68.82 15.35 15.68
C GLN A 5 -69.20 16.34 14.60
N GLY A 6 -68.87 16.10 13.38
CA GLY A 6 -69.35 16.85 12.22
C GLY A 6 -69.27 16.08 10.95
N LYS A 7 -70.38 15.58 10.51
CA LYS A 7 -70.81 14.67 9.46
C LYS A 7 -70.48 15.09 8.03
N LEU A 8 -70.23 14.04 7.25
CA LEU A 8 -70.67 13.71 5.86
C LEU A 8 -71.12 14.82 4.90
N ALA A 9 -70.57 14.79 3.71
CA ALA A 9 -71.35 14.92 2.47
C ALA A 9 -70.67 14.18 1.30
N PHE A 10 -71.31 13.14 0.88
CA PHE A 10 -71.20 12.41 -0.39
C PHE A 10 -71.53 13.34 -1.55
N ARG A 11 -70.69 13.36 -2.60
CA ARG A 11 -71.16 13.69 -3.97
C ARG A 11 -70.43 12.81 -4.97
N ILE A 12 -71.30 12.06 -5.64
CA ILE A 12 -71.04 11.11 -6.74
C ILE A 12 -71.18 11.86 -8.07
N LEU A 13 -70.34 11.40 -9.08
CA LEU A 13 -70.50 11.42 -10.54
C LEU A 13 -69.98 12.66 -11.33
N PRO A 14 -69.66 12.46 -12.64
CA PRO A 14 -69.40 11.23 -13.43
C PRO A 14 -68.08 11.23 -14.26
N ILE A 15 -67.67 10.06 -14.61
CA ILE A 15 -67.04 9.49 -15.80
C ILE A 15 -66.83 10.46 -16.96
N LEU A 16 -65.57 10.67 -17.36
CA LEU A 16 -65.21 10.96 -18.75
C LEU A 16 -63.88 10.21 -19.05
N ALA A 17 -64.05 9.18 -19.87
CA ALA A 17 -62.96 8.38 -20.44
C ALA A 17 -62.19 9.23 -21.45
N CYS A 18 -60.93 9.49 -21.18
CA CYS A 18 -59.94 9.90 -22.18
C CYS A 18 -58.85 8.85 -22.23
N ALA A 19 -58.98 7.99 -23.21
CA ALA A 19 -57.95 7.07 -23.60
C ALA A 19 -56.79 7.86 -24.22
N PHE A 20 -55.73 8.13 -23.43
CA PHE A 20 -54.45 8.57 -23.95
C PHE A 20 -53.57 7.35 -24.16
N LEU A 21 -53.43 6.97 -25.39
CA LEU A 21 -52.39 6.09 -25.92
C LEU A 21 -51.04 6.73 -25.65
N TRP A 22 -50.41 6.37 -24.52
CA TRP A 22 -48.99 6.63 -24.30
C TRP A 22 -48.24 5.44 -24.89
N GLY A 23 -47.80 5.62 -26.13
CA GLY A 23 -46.79 4.78 -26.75
C GLY A 23 -45.52 4.90 -25.90
N ALA A 24 -45.25 3.87 -25.09
CA ALA A 24 -43.95 3.70 -24.41
C ALA A 24 -42.90 3.47 -25.50
N ILE A 25 -42.21 4.54 -25.89
CA ILE A 25 -40.94 4.44 -26.61
C ILE A 25 -39.94 3.82 -25.61
N LEU A 26 -39.80 2.50 -25.67
CA LEU A 26 -38.68 1.76 -25.10
C LEU A 26 -37.41 2.18 -25.84
N ALA A 27 -36.83 3.31 -25.46
CA ALA A 27 -35.46 3.60 -25.81
C ALA A 27 -34.60 2.54 -25.14
N PRO A 28 -33.79 1.76 -25.89
CA PRO A 28 -32.83 0.88 -25.29
C PRO A 28 -31.88 1.79 -24.51
N GLN A 29 -31.93 1.73 -23.19
CA GLN A 29 -30.85 2.25 -22.37
C GLN A 29 -29.62 1.41 -22.72
N LEU A 30 -28.81 1.89 -23.65
CA LEU A 30 -27.44 1.47 -23.83
C LEU A 30 -26.75 1.76 -22.49
N SER A 31 -26.75 0.76 -21.63
CA SER A 31 -25.81 0.71 -20.53
C SER A 31 -24.41 0.77 -21.14
N TYR A 32 -23.88 1.97 -21.27
CA TYR A 32 -22.43 2.15 -21.34
C TYR A 32 -21.90 1.65 -20.00
N ALA A 33 -21.74 0.33 -19.90
CA ALA A 33 -20.82 -0.24 -18.96
C ALA A 33 -19.47 0.36 -19.37
N ASP A 34 -19.03 1.34 -18.61
CA ASP A 34 -17.67 1.88 -18.67
C ASP A 34 -16.75 0.66 -18.49
N LYS A 35 -16.34 0.04 -19.59
CA LYS A 35 -15.30 -0.98 -19.58
C LYS A 35 -14.08 -0.22 -19.10
N LYS A 36 -13.83 -0.31 -17.81
CA LYS A 36 -12.56 0.10 -17.21
C LYS A 36 -11.49 -0.50 -18.10
N GLN A 37 -10.85 0.34 -18.91
CA GLN A 37 -9.87 -0.08 -19.88
C GLN A 37 -8.73 -0.70 -19.07
N GLU A 38 -8.65 -2.03 -19.11
CA GLU A 38 -7.57 -2.74 -18.41
C GLU A 38 -6.26 -2.30 -19.06
N LEU A 39 -5.38 -1.70 -18.26
CA LEU A 39 -4.08 -1.31 -18.72
C LEU A 39 -3.29 -2.55 -19.16
N PRO A 40 -2.56 -2.48 -20.26
CA PRO A 40 -1.71 -3.59 -20.68
C PRO A 40 -0.67 -3.89 -19.60
N SER A 41 -0.43 -5.17 -19.34
CA SER A 41 0.57 -5.61 -18.37
C SER A 41 1.84 -6.09 -19.06
N VAL A 42 2.98 -5.69 -18.52
CA VAL A 42 4.31 -6.22 -18.89
C VAL A 42 4.81 -7.02 -17.70
N ARG A 43 5.17 -8.28 -17.95
CA ARG A 43 5.55 -9.20 -16.89
C ARG A 43 7.03 -9.53 -16.96
N TRP A 44 7.70 -9.38 -15.83
CA TRP A 44 9.08 -9.84 -15.67
C TRP A 44 9.17 -11.36 -15.89
N THR A 45 10.12 -11.77 -16.71
CA THR A 45 10.36 -13.19 -17.01
C THR A 45 11.86 -13.44 -17.03
N ALA A 46 12.30 -14.47 -16.32
CA ALA A 46 13.71 -14.83 -16.27
C ALA A 46 14.26 -15.11 -17.68
N GLY A 47 15.40 -14.49 -18.01
CA GLY A 47 16.06 -14.65 -19.31
C GLY A 47 15.41 -13.89 -20.47
N ALA A 48 14.30 -13.19 -20.26
CA ALA A 48 13.72 -12.34 -21.30
C ALA A 48 14.59 -11.07 -21.51
N PRO A 49 14.67 -10.54 -22.74
CA PRO A 49 15.40 -9.30 -23.00
C PRO A 49 14.91 -8.17 -22.08
N GLY A 50 15.85 -7.47 -21.47
CA GLY A 50 15.55 -6.39 -20.52
C GLY A 50 15.12 -6.82 -19.11
N CYS A 51 15.01 -8.12 -18.84
CA CYS A 51 14.75 -8.67 -17.50
C CYS A 51 16.03 -9.25 -16.91
N THR A 52 16.44 -8.74 -15.73
CA THR A 52 17.57 -9.27 -14.98
C THR A 52 17.19 -9.60 -13.56
N PHE A 53 17.86 -10.60 -13.00
CA PHE A 53 17.83 -10.92 -11.58
C PHE A 53 19.25 -10.96 -11.05
N GLU A 54 19.49 -10.28 -9.97
CA GLU A 54 20.80 -10.17 -9.33
C GLU A 54 20.67 -10.50 -7.85
N ARG A 55 21.63 -11.26 -7.35
CA ARG A 55 21.85 -11.46 -5.93
C ARG A 55 23.16 -10.80 -5.58
N THR A 56 23.11 -9.85 -4.67
CA THR A 56 24.31 -9.15 -4.23
C THR A 56 24.91 -9.83 -2.98
N ASP A 57 26.22 -9.72 -2.81
CA ASP A 57 26.94 -10.36 -1.68
C ASP A 57 26.52 -9.77 -0.32
N ASP A 58 25.93 -8.59 -0.31
CA ASP A 58 25.39 -7.91 0.87
C ASP A 58 23.96 -8.38 1.24
N GLY A 59 23.43 -9.37 0.50
CA GLY A 59 22.17 -10.03 0.81
C GLY A 59 20.92 -9.38 0.20
N HIS A 60 21.10 -8.54 -0.82
CA HIS A 60 19.96 -8.00 -1.57
C HIS A 60 19.60 -8.90 -2.77
N TYR A 61 18.31 -8.94 -3.06
CA TYR A 61 17.76 -9.58 -4.25
C TYR A 61 17.13 -8.49 -5.11
N ARG A 62 17.59 -8.35 -6.35
CA ARG A 62 17.14 -7.30 -7.25
C ARG A 62 16.58 -7.90 -8.54
N TRP A 63 15.33 -7.55 -8.84
CA TRP A 63 14.69 -7.80 -10.13
C TRP A 63 14.63 -6.50 -10.91
N THR A 64 15.12 -6.49 -12.14
CA THR A 64 15.07 -5.30 -13.00
C THR A 64 14.34 -5.65 -14.29
N MET A 65 13.54 -4.71 -14.76
CA MET A 65 12.86 -4.78 -16.05
C MET A 65 13.04 -3.46 -16.79
N ILE A 66 13.48 -3.55 -18.05
CA ILE A 66 13.74 -2.42 -18.93
C ILE A 66 12.71 -2.41 -20.04
N GLY A 67 11.98 -1.32 -20.19
CA GLY A 67 11.10 -1.02 -21.31
C GLY A 67 11.69 0.09 -22.18
N ASN A 68 10.87 0.69 -23.06
CA ASN A 68 11.36 1.69 -24.03
C ASN A 68 12.04 2.88 -23.32
N ASP A 69 11.33 3.54 -22.40
CA ASP A 69 11.80 4.77 -21.75
C ASP A 69 11.89 4.64 -20.22
N LEU A 70 11.68 3.42 -19.71
CA LEU A 70 11.63 3.15 -18.28
C LEU A 70 12.49 1.94 -17.91
N ARG A 71 13.20 2.08 -16.81
CA ARG A 71 13.83 0.98 -16.09
C ARG A 71 13.19 0.92 -14.70
N VAL A 72 12.58 -0.20 -14.38
CA VAL A 72 11.99 -0.45 -13.06
C VAL A 72 12.79 -1.53 -12.37
N ALA A 73 13.26 -1.26 -11.17
CA ALA A 73 13.93 -2.23 -10.33
C ALA A 73 13.18 -2.40 -9.01
N LEU A 74 13.01 -3.64 -8.62
CA LEU A 74 12.46 -4.05 -7.33
C LEU A 74 13.58 -4.74 -6.55
N MET A 75 13.81 -4.33 -5.31
CA MET A 75 14.82 -4.91 -4.46
C MET A 75 14.24 -5.32 -3.11
N VAL A 76 14.63 -6.48 -2.64
CA VAL A 76 14.29 -6.99 -1.32
C VAL A 76 15.57 -7.28 -0.55
N ASP A 77 15.68 -6.71 0.64
CA ASP A 77 16.78 -7.00 1.56
C ASP A 77 16.46 -8.27 2.37
N SER A 78 17.40 -9.23 2.40
CA SER A 78 17.27 -10.42 3.22
C SER A 78 17.15 -10.11 4.72
N GLN A 79 17.73 -8.99 5.18
CA GLN A 79 17.57 -8.52 6.57
C GLN A 79 16.16 -8.00 6.81
N GLU A 80 15.55 -7.30 5.86
CA GLU A 80 14.15 -6.87 5.96
C GLU A 80 13.21 -8.07 5.99
N LEU A 81 13.50 -9.11 5.22
CA LEU A 81 12.75 -10.38 5.30
C LEU A 81 12.84 -11.01 6.69
N SER A 82 13.99 -10.89 7.36
CA SER A 82 14.18 -11.40 8.72
C SER A 82 13.60 -10.49 9.80
N LYS A 83 13.53 -9.19 9.53
CA LYS A 83 13.02 -8.15 10.45
C LYS A 83 11.52 -7.92 10.36
N SER A 84 10.74 -8.80 9.77
CA SER A 84 9.28 -8.66 9.58
C SER A 84 8.50 -8.13 10.79
N ARG A 85 9.21 -7.71 11.85
CA ARG A 85 8.74 -6.98 13.01
C ARG A 85 9.53 -5.69 13.12
N HIS A 86 9.15 -4.69 12.36
CA HIS A 86 9.49 -3.33 12.77
C HIS A 86 8.98 -3.12 14.19
N ARG A 87 9.78 -2.46 14.99
CA ARG A 87 9.56 -2.30 16.43
C ARG A 87 8.19 -1.70 16.78
N PHE A 88 7.62 -0.91 15.89
CA PHE A 88 6.32 -0.25 16.07
C PHE A 88 5.19 -0.97 15.32
N TYR A 89 5.45 -1.36 14.07
CA TYR A 89 4.47 -2.00 13.19
C TYR A 89 5.06 -3.22 12.51
N GLN A 90 4.19 -4.17 12.16
CA GLN A 90 4.58 -5.28 11.30
C GLN A 90 4.48 -4.81 9.85
N LEU A 91 5.62 -4.54 9.24
CA LEU A 91 5.72 -4.04 7.87
C LEU A 91 6.68 -4.93 7.07
N LEU A 92 6.36 -5.15 5.81
CA LEU A 92 7.26 -5.69 4.80
C LEU A 92 7.72 -4.52 3.92
N GLY A 93 9.00 -4.28 3.87
CA GLY A 93 9.60 -3.26 3.02
C GLY A 93 10.13 -3.85 1.72
N MET A 94 9.84 -3.18 0.60
CA MET A 94 10.46 -3.42 -0.70
C MET A 94 11.00 -2.11 -1.24
N PHE A 95 12.21 -2.13 -1.74
CA PHE A 95 12.81 -0.95 -2.35
C PHE A 95 12.47 -0.93 -3.83
N VAL A 96 11.85 0.15 -4.27
CA VAL A 96 11.47 0.37 -5.67
C VAL A 96 12.34 1.48 -6.24
N SER A 97 12.87 1.28 -7.43
CA SER A 97 13.63 2.29 -8.17
C SER A 97 13.10 2.35 -9.60
N VAL A 98 12.83 3.57 -10.06
CA VAL A 98 12.41 3.84 -11.43
C VAL A 98 13.32 4.88 -12.03
N THR A 99 13.88 4.57 -13.20
CA THR A 99 14.66 5.50 -14.01
C THR A 99 13.93 5.76 -15.32
N TYR A 100 13.73 7.01 -15.66
CA TYR A 100 13.05 7.46 -16.87
C TYR A 100 14.05 8.10 -17.85
N THR A 101 14.01 7.66 -19.10
CA THR A 101 14.91 8.15 -20.17
C THR A 101 14.17 8.91 -21.27
N GLY A 102 12.85 9.08 -21.12
CA GLY A 102 12.03 9.83 -22.07
C GLY A 102 12.26 11.35 -22.00
N GLN A 103 11.69 12.06 -22.97
CA GLN A 103 11.84 13.51 -23.10
C GLN A 103 10.71 14.30 -22.45
N ASP A 104 9.58 13.67 -22.22
CA ASP A 104 8.39 14.30 -21.64
C ASP A 104 8.34 14.17 -20.13
N LYS A 105 7.41 14.90 -19.51
CA LYS A 105 7.07 14.71 -18.11
C LYS A 105 6.34 13.38 -17.93
N PHE A 106 6.78 12.59 -16.98
CA PHE A 106 6.17 11.33 -16.61
C PHE A 106 5.78 11.34 -15.12
N ASP A 107 4.48 11.24 -14.85
CA ASP A 107 4.00 11.13 -13.48
C ASP A 107 4.13 9.66 -13.03
N PHE A 108 4.85 9.45 -11.93
CA PHE A 108 5.03 8.13 -11.35
C PHE A 108 3.67 7.55 -10.93
N PRO A 109 3.53 6.23 -10.96
CA PRO A 109 2.24 5.62 -10.68
C PRO A 109 1.78 5.86 -9.25
N ALA A 110 0.49 6.04 -9.15
CA ALA A 110 -0.19 6.19 -7.88
C ALA A 110 -0.29 4.89 -7.06
N ASP A 111 0.23 3.76 -7.56
CA ASP A 111 -0.08 2.49 -6.89
C ASP A 111 1.01 1.42 -7.11
N VAL A 112 1.46 0.83 -6.01
CA VAL A 112 2.34 -0.34 -5.99
C VAL A 112 1.69 -1.41 -5.12
N ARG A 113 1.20 -2.48 -5.74
CA ARG A 113 0.40 -3.52 -5.08
C ARG A 113 1.14 -4.82 -4.95
N LEU A 114 0.87 -5.51 -3.86
CA LEU A 114 1.39 -6.82 -3.56
C LEU A 114 0.24 -7.84 -3.56
N ASP A 115 0.23 -8.72 -4.56
CA ASP A 115 -0.70 -9.81 -4.74
C ASP A 115 -0.13 -11.12 -4.23
N PHE A 116 -0.87 -11.87 -3.44
CA PHE A 116 -0.49 -13.20 -2.98
C PHE A 116 -1.01 -14.25 -3.94
N VAL A 117 -0.13 -14.95 -4.65
CA VAL A 117 -0.52 -15.92 -5.69
C VAL A 117 -1.31 -17.09 -5.12
N ARG A 118 -0.97 -17.56 -3.91
CA ARG A 118 -1.66 -18.68 -3.25
C ARG A 118 -2.90 -18.28 -2.49
N HIS A 119 -3.09 -17.01 -2.26
CA HIS A 119 -4.16 -16.44 -1.46
C HIS A 119 -4.87 -15.37 -2.27
N HIS A 120 -5.58 -15.78 -3.31
CA HIS A 120 -6.16 -14.94 -4.37
C HIS A 120 -7.01 -13.75 -3.89
N ASP A 121 -7.47 -13.79 -2.65
CA ASP A 121 -8.28 -12.72 -2.07
C ASP A 121 -7.44 -11.70 -1.28
N VAL A 122 -6.13 -11.86 -1.25
CA VAL A 122 -5.23 -10.98 -0.48
C VAL A 122 -4.45 -10.10 -1.43
N LEU A 123 -4.84 -8.84 -1.46
CA LEU A 123 -4.16 -7.74 -2.14
C LEU A 123 -3.79 -6.70 -1.11
N GLU A 124 -2.51 -6.41 -0.96
CA GLU A 124 -2.03 -5.37 -0.06
C GLU A 124 -1.61 -4.15 -0.89
N GLY A 125 -2.22 -2.99 -0.59
CA GLY A 125 -1.73 -1.69 -1.02
C GLY A 125 -0.51 -1.29 -0.18
N TYR A 126 0.29 -0.35 -0.67
CA TYR A 126 1.34 0.24 0.15
C TYR A 126 0.75 1.12 1.26
N GLU A 127 1.45 1.20 2.37
CA GLU A 127 1.11 2.10 3.46
C GLU A 127 1.62 3.51 3.16
N ASP A 128 0.77 4.52 3.30
CA ASP A 128 1.15 5.93 3.15
C ASP A 128 2.14 6.32 4.26
N PRO A 129 3.37 6.75 3.92
CA PRO A 129 4.37 7.11 4.91
C PRO A 129 3.93 8.26 5.83
N SER A 130 3.14 9.20 5.31
CA SER A 130 2.66 10.35 6.08
C SER A 130 1.61 9.90 7.10
N GLU A 131 0.71 9.01 6.71
CA GLU A 131 -0.29 8.44 7.64
C GLU A 131 0.39 7.59 8.74
N LEU A 132 1.38 6.77 8.38
CA LEU A 132 2.17 6.00 9.34
C LEU A 132 2.91 6.91 10.32
N SER A 133 3.52 7.99 9.83
CA SER A 133 4.21 8.99 10.65
C SER A 133 3.28 9.66 11.65
N ASN A 134 2.13 10.14 11.17
CA ASN A 134 1.12 10.77 12.02
C ASN A 134 0.57 9.82 13.09
N LYS A 135 0.33 8.56 12.72
CA LYS A 135 -0.10 7.53 13.65
C LYS A 135 0.94 7.27 14.73
N LEU A 136 2.22 7.13 14.33
CA LEU A 136 3.30 6.90 15.29
C LEU A 136 3.47 8.08 16.24
N GLN A 137 3.34 9.32 15.75
CA GLN A 137 3.38 10.50 16.61
C GLN A 137 2.27 10.47 17.68
N ASN A 138 1.05 10.12 17.29
CA ASN A 138 -0.07 9.97 18.23
C ASN A 138 0.18 8.84 19.24
N ASP A 139 0.79 7.73 18.83
CA ASP A 139 1.16 6.62 19.71
C ASP A 139 2.23 7.07 20.73
N VAL A 140 3.20 7.90 20.30
CA VAL A 140 4.20 8.50 21.19
C VAL A 140 3.56 9.41 22.24
N ASP A 141 2.68 10.30 21.82
CA ASP A 141 1.99 11.23 22.73
C ASP A 141 1.13 10.47 23.77
N THR A 142 0.43 9.43 23.31
CA THR A 142 -0.31 8.52 24.19
C THR A 142 0.61 7.83 25.19
N LYS A 143 1.77 7.36 24.74
CA LYS A 143 2.76 6.69 25.59
C LYS A 143 3.35 7.63 26.64
N ILE A 144 3.59 8.89 26.28
CA ILE A 144 4.03 9.93 27.22
C ILE A 144 2.99 10.09 28.35
N PHE A 145 1.75 10.34 27.96
CA PHE A 145 0.65 10.54 28.90
C PHE A 145 0.45 9.35 29.86
N GLU A 146 0.44 8.13 29.30
CA GLU A 146 0.33 6.92 30.11
C GLU A 146 1.49 6.75 31.10
N THR A 147 2.72 7.03 30.64
CA THR A 147 3.93 6.91 31.47
C THR A 147 3.89 7.92 32.61
N GLU A 148 3.54 9.18 32.34
CA GLU A 148 3.40 10.20 33.39
C GLU A 148 2.33 9.83 34.43
N ARG A 149 1.19 9.31 33.96
CA ARG A 149 0.12 8.80 34.85
C ARG A 149 0.61 7.65 35.74
N GLN A 150 1.42 6.74 35.17
CA GLN A 150 1.97 5.63 35.94
C GLN A 150 3.02 6.08 36.94
N ILE A 151 3.86 7.08 36.63
CA ILE A 151 4.85 7.66 37.54
C ILE A 151 4.11 8.36 38.71
N LYS A 152 3.04 9.12 38.44
CA LYS A 152 2.22 9.73 39.49
C LYS A 152 1.64 8.70 40.46
N LYS A 153 1.24 7.52 39.97
CA LYS A 153 0.72 6.43 40.82
C LYS A 153 1.80 5.70 41.61
N ASN A 154 2.99 5.58 41.05
CA ASN A 154 4.13 4.87 41.68
C ASN A 154 5.44 5.60 41.43
N PRO A 155 5.79 6.63 42.24
CA PRO A 155 6.96 7.47 42.07
C PRO A 155 8.30 6.71 42.12
N ASN A 156 8.35 5.59 42.84
CA ASN A 156 9.56 4.78 42.96
C ASN A 156 10.06 4.19 41.63
N THR A 157 9.17 4.11 40.62
CA THR A 157 9.51 3.59 39.28
C THR A 157 9.83 4.69 38.27
N SER A 158 9.92 5.93 38.71
CA SER A 158 10.05 7.12 37.86
C SER A 158 11.31 7.05 36.97
N VAL A 159 12.48 6.75 37.57
CA VAL A 159 13.74 6.71 36.84
C VAL A 159 13.72 5.68 35.71
N GLU A 160 13.29 4.47 36.01
CA GLU A 160 13.22 3.39 35.03
C GLU A 160 12.24 3.70 33.90
N LYS A 161 11.02 4.16 34.25
CA LYS A 161 9.97 4.49 33.26
C LYS A 161 10.37 5.65 32.37
N THR A 162 11.02 6.67 32.92
CA THR A 162 11.52 7.81 32.15
C THR A 162 12.62 7.37 31.20
N ALA A 163 13.55 6.49 31.63
CA ALA A 163 14.58 5.96 30.76
C ALA A 163 13.99 5.16 29.58
N ARG A 164 13.01 4.28 29.86
CA ARG A 164 12.32 3.50 28.83
C ARG A 164 11.56 4.40 27.85
N LEU A 165 10.88 5.44 28.35
CA LEU A 165 10.17 6.40 27.51
C LEU A 165 11.12 7.14 26.57
N ARG A 166 12.30 7.59 27.06
CA ARG A 166 13.31 8.26 26.21
C ARG A 166 13.79 7.36 25.08
N VAL A 167 14.06 6.08 25.36
CA VAL A 167 14.45 5.11 24.33
C VAL A 167 13.34 4.97 23.29
N TYR A 168 12.09 4.79 23.73
CA TYR A 168 10.93 4.69 22.84
C TYR A 168 10.77 5.95 21.95
N GLN A 169 10.88 7.15 22.54
CA GLN A 169 10.81 8.41 21.81
C GLN A 169 11.92 8.55 20.76
N LYS A 170 13.16 8.19 21.12
CA LYS A 170 14.30 8.23 20.20
C LYS A 170 14.05 7.31 19.00
N GLU A 171 13.65 6.08 19.24
CA GLU A 171 13.41 5.09 18.19
C GLU A 171 12.21 5.47 17.31
N ALA A 172 11.18 6.08 17.89
CA ALA A 172 10.07 6.61 17.13
C ALA A 172 10.50 7.77 16.22
N ALA A 173 11.34 8.67 16.74
CA ALA A 173 11.88 9.78 15.94
C ALA A 173 12.74 9.28 14.77
N GLU A 174 13.61 8.29 15.00
CA GLU A 174 14.41 7.65 13.95
C GLU A 174 13.54 6.98 12.88
N PHE A 175 12.44 6.35 13.27
CA PHE A 175 11.53 5.73 12.32
C PHE A 175 10.70 6.77 11.55
N ILE A 176 10.26 7.86 12.18
CA ILE A 176 9.60 8.99 11.51
C ILE A 176 10.54 9.63 10.48
N GLU A 177 11.82 9.80 10.83
CA GLU A 177 12.83 10.31 9.90
C GLU A 177 13.03 9.36 8.70
N PHE A 178 13.10 8.05 8.94
CA PHE A 178 13.14 7.04 7.88
C PHE A 178 11.91 7.16 6.97
N LEU A 179 10.70 7.27 7.53
CA LEU A 179 9.47 7.41 6.76
C LEU A 179 9.48 8.66 5.87
N SER A 180 10.05 9.76 6.34
CA SER A 180 10.09 11.02 5.59
C SER A 180 11.20 11.11 4.55
N THR A 181 12.32 10.38 4.74
CA THR A 181 13.53 10.57 3.92
C THR A 181 13.86 9.38 3.03
N GLN A 182 13.41 8.18 3.37
CA GLN A 182 13.81 6.96 2.67
C GLN A 182 12.66 6.19 2.04
N THR A 183 11.39 6.56 2.33
CA THR A 183 10.26 5.92 1.68
C THR A 183 9.89 6.64 0.39
N LEU A 184 9.36 5.88 -0.55
CA LEU A 184 8.79 6.39 -1.78
C LEU A 184 7.29 6.57 -1.57
N ASP A 185 6.80 7.80 -1.77
CA ASP A 185 5.38 8.06 -1.93
C ASP A 185 5.06 8.15 -3.43
N PRO A 186 4.46 7.10 -4.01
CA PRO A 186 4.17 7.07 -5.44
C PRO A 186 3.27 8.21 -5.93
N ASN A 187 2.48 8.81 -5.04
CA ASN A 187 1.54 9.89 -5.41
C ASN A 187 2.22 11.24 -5.66
N THR A 188 3.44 11.43 -5.14
CA THR A 188 4.11 12.74 -5.16
C THR A 188 5.23 12.84 -6.19
N VAL A 189 5.60 11.74 -6.83
CA VAL A 189 6.77 11.68 -7.69
C VAL A 189 6.43 11.99 -9.15
N THR A 190 7.16 12.96 -9.71
CA THR A 190 7.16 13.27 -11.14
C THR A 190 8.57 13.10 -11.69
N LEU A 191 8.70 12.29 -12.73
CA LEU A 191 9.97 12.10 -13.46
C LEU A 191 10.03 13.06 -14.66
N THR A 192 11.19 13.65 -14.85
CA THR A 192 11.47 14.55 -15.98
C THR A 192 12.90 14.28 -16.48
N PRO A 193 13.28 14.77 -17.67
CA PRO A 193 14.69 14.67 -18.11
C PRO A 193 15.69 15.30 -17.13
N GLY A 194 15.26 16.30 -16.36
CA GLY A 194 16.10 16.95 -15.33
C GLY A 194 16.06 16.25 -13.97
N ASN A 195 15.07 15.41 -13.73
CA ASN A 195 14.94 14.55 -12.53
C ASN A 195 14.44 13.17 -12.95
N PRO A 196 15.32 12.35 -13.56
CA PRO A 196 14.93 11.11 -14.22
C PRO A 196 14.76 9.92 -13.27
N GLU A 197 15.04 10.07 -11.98
CA GLU A 197 15.07 8.96 -11.05
C GLU A 197 14.14 9.18 -9.86
N ALA A 198 13.45 8.12 -9.47
CA ALA A 198 12.75 8.04 -8.21
C ALA A 198 13.03 6.68 -7.58
N HIS A 199 13.33 6.69 -6.30
CA HIS A 199 13.57 5.46 -5.56
C HIS A 199 13.24 5.65 -4.07
N GLY A 200 12.92 4.54 -3.43
CA GLY A 200 12.67 4.52 -1.99
C GLY A 200 11.97 3.23 -1.57
N TRP A 201 11.80 3.10 -0.27
CA TRP A 201 11.09 1.98 0.32
C TRP A 201 9.58 2.15 0.16
N VAL A 202 8.93 1.09 -0.28
CA VAL A 202 7.48 0.92 -0.26
C VAL A 202 7.16 -0.09 0.83
N LEU A 203 6.26 0.29 1.74
CA LEU A 203 5.95 -0.49 2.94
C LEU A 203 4.57 -1.11 2.82
N TYR A 204 4.46 -2.38 3.18
CA TYR A 204 3.21 -3.13 3.20
C TYR A 204 2.89 -3.61 4.61
N LYS A 205 1.63 -3.56 4.97
CA LYS A 205 1.16 -4.09 6.25
C LYS A 205 1.22 -5.61 6.26
N THR A 206 1.87 -6.19 7.25
CA THR A 206 2.04 -7.63 7.39
C THR A 206 1.12 -8.23 8.45
N SER A 207 -0.14 -7.82 8.48
CA SER A 207 -1.13 -8.48 9.35
C SER A 207 -1.41 -9.93 8.95
N ASN A 208 -0.95 -10.32 7.77
CA ASN A 208 -1.08 -11.67 7.27
C ASN A 208 -0.08 -12.61 7.94
N LYS A 209 -0.59 -13.73 8.45
CA LYS A 209 0.21 -14.78 9.13
C LYS A 209 1.26 -15.46 8.24
N TRP A 210 1.21 -15.23 6.93
CA TRP A 210 2.14 -15.82 5.95
C TRP A 210 3.42 -15.02 5.83
N ILE A 211 3.37 -13.71 6.09
CA ILE A 211 4.54 -12.84 6.03
C ILE A 211 5.20 -12.82 7.41
N GLY A 212 6.52 -12.98 7.43
CA GLY A 212 7.34 -12.80 8.62
C GLY A 212 8.03 -14.06 9.11
N PRO A 213 7.32 -15.11 9.55
CA PRO A 213 8.04 -16.30 9.98
C PRO A 213 8.69 -17.08 8.83
N TRP A 214 8.31 -16.82 7.59
CA TRP A 214 8.84 -17.46 6.37
C TRP A 214 9.02 -18.98 6.52
N LYS A 215 8.05 -19.62 7.19
CA LYS A 215 8.04 -21.08 7.38
C LYS A 215 7.91 -21.84 6.07
N GLU A 216 7.21 -21.21 5.15
CA GLU A 216 6.98 -21.66 3.80
C GLU A 216 7.30 -20.52 2.84
N ARG A 217 7.63 -20.90 1.63
CA ARG A 217 7.85 -19.94 0.57
C ARG A 217 6.51 -19.43 0.05
N GLU A 218 6.40 -18.11 -0.04
CA GLU A 218 5.25 -17.45 -0.61
C GLU A 218 5.58 -16.87 -1.98
N ASP A 219 4.62 -16.99 -2.89
CA ASP A 219 4.71 -16.44 -4.24
C ASP A 219 3.85 -15.19 -4.33
N PHE A 220 4.43 -14.11 -4.85
CA PHE A 220 3.81 -12.80 -4.97
C PHE A 220 3.87 -12.30 -6.41
N ILE A 221 2.96 -11.39 -6.76
CA ILE A 221 3.09 -10.51 -7.89
C ILE A 221 3.13 -9.08 -7.35
N VAL A 222 4.27 -8.42 -7.50
CA VAL A 222 4.36 -6.98 -7.23
C VAL A 222 3.99 -6.25 -8.51
N SER A 223 2.92 -5.47 -8.46
CA SER A 223 2.40 -4.72 -9.59
C SER A 223 2.68 -3.24 -9.40
N VAL A 224 3.52 -2.67 -10.26
CA VAL A 224 3.81 -1.23 -10.31
C VAL A 224 2.95 -0.64 -11.42
N TRP A 225 1.94 0.14 -11.03
CA TRP A 225 0.96 0.73 -11.93
C TRP A 225 1.54 2.00 -12.54
N MET A 226 1.71 2.02 -13.85
CA MET A 226 2.16 3.17 -14.64
C MET A 226 0.98 3.74 -15.43
N LYS A 227 1.09 4.98 -15.86
CA LYS A 227 0.03 5.67 -16.59
C LYS A 227 -0.54 4.87 -17.76
N ASP A 228 0.31 4.14 -18.47
CA ASP A 228 0.00 3.44 -19.72
C ASP A 228 0.04 1.91 -19.59
N LYS A 229 0.64 1.37 -18.52
CA LYS A 229 0.82 -0.08 -18.35
C LYS A 229 1.08 -0.45 -16.89
N ILE A 230 0.96 -1.74 -16.61
CA ILE A 230 1.26 -2.35 -15.33
C ILE A 230 2.54 -3.17 -15.46
N TRP A 231 3.53 -2.90 -14.62
CA TRP A 231 4.76 -3.66 -14.53
C TRP A 231 4.62 -4.71 -13.45
N GLN A 232 4.64 -5.99 -13.82
CA GLN A 232 4.40 -7.10 -12.92
C GLN A 232 5.69 -7.87 -12.66
N PHE A 233 6.05 -7.99 -11.40
CA PHE A 233 7.20 -8.77 -10.94
C PHE A 233 6.69 -9.99 -10.17
N PRO A 234 6.65 -11.19 -10.78
CA PRO A 234 6.43 -12.43 -10.07
C PRO A 234 7.68 -12.77 -9.28
N ILE A 235 7.58 -12.75 -7.96
CA ILE A 235 8.67 -13.01 -7.05
C ILE A 235 8.29 -14.08 -6.05
N SER A 236 9.26 -14.82 -5.57
CA SER A 236 9.07 -15.79 -4.49
C SER A 236 9.96 -15.43 -3.33
N LEU A 237 9.42 -15.42 -2.13
CA LEU A 237 10.15 -15.11 -0.91
C LEU A 237 9.98 -16.24 0.13
N PRO A 238 11.06 -16.74 0.73
CA PRO A 238 12.45 -16.49 0.33
C PRO A 238 12.74 -16.96 -1.11
N PRO A 239 13.70 -16.36 -1.81
CA PRO A 239 14.06 -16.79 -3.17
C PRO A 239 14.46 -18.26 -3.23
N VAL A 240 14.27 -18.91 -4.42
CA VAL A 240 14.56 -20.34 -4.61
C VAL A 240 16.04 -20.64 -4.52
N GLU A 241 16.84 -19.74 -5.09
CA GLU A 241 18.28 -19.92 -5.24
C GLU A 241 19.00 -19.17 -4.12
N GLY A 242 19.52 -19.96 -3.21
CA GLY A 242 20.39 -19.54 -2.14
C GLY A 242 19.68 -19.42 -0.80
N ASP A 243 20.34 -19.97 0.19
CA ASP A 243 19.98 -19.79 1.57
C ASP A 243 19.82 -18.29 1.87
N LEU A 244 18.80 -17.94 2.63
CA LEU A 244 18.74 -16.64 3.27
C LEU A 244 20.07 -16.45 3.99
N ILE A 245 20.95 -15.61 3.44
CA ILE A 245 22.16 -15.23 4.15
C ILE A 245 21.69 -14.32 5.27
N LEU A 246 21.30 -14.93 6.37
CA LEU A 246 21.08 -14.21 7.60
C LEU A 246 22.44 -13.62 7.99
N ARG A 247 22.64 -12.34 7.71
CA ARG A 247 23.76 -11.63 8.29
C ARG A 247 23.67 -11.81 9.80
N LYS A 248 24.72 -12.38 10.41
CA LYS A 248 24.85 -12.30 11.85
C LYS A 248 24.82 -10.79 12.19
N PRO A 249 24.06 -10.37 13.21
CA PRO A 249 24.19 -9.01 13.72
C PRO A 249 25.66 -8.74 13.95
N SER A 250 26.19 -7.63 13.43
CA SER A 250 27.52 -7.17 13.81
C SER A 250 27.50 -6.93 15.32
N GLU A 251 28.30 -7.71 16.04
CA GLU A 251 28.57 -7.54 17.48
C GLU A 251 29.09 -6.12 17.76
#